data_615b08e0a838d456226a5e8315c6a5f9
#
_entry.id   615b08e0a838d456226a5e8315c6a5f9
#
_cell.length_a   1.000
_cell.length_b   1.000
_cell.length_c   1.000
_cell.angle_alpha   90.00
_cell.angle_beta   90.00
_cell.angle_gamma   90.00
#
_symmetry.space_group_name_H-M   'P 1'
#
loop_
_entity.id
_entity.type
_entity.pdbx_description
1 polymer ?
#
loop_
_entity_poly.entity_id
_entity_poly.type
_entity_poly.pdbx_seq_one_letter_code
_entity_poly.pdbx_strand_id
1 'polypeptide(L)'
;MHVFLSYPLAKGQVVYPNSPAYLSGRQDIIGVNGSVFNTSIMVIPNHYGTHYDAPRHFNPEGLKITELPMDYFCFKGDDILILDVPKGNKEVITAEDVMPYKDQIAKAKLLLLRTGFEKQKELDPESYKYENPSAHPSFCKYLVENFPELKTIGLDSLSLGSVCNDYAIEAHHWLLGC
;
A
#
# COMPACT_ATOMS: atom_id res chain seq x y z
N MET A 1 6.25 -24.10 0.13
CA MET A 1 5.28 -23.49 -0.81
C MET A 1 5.68 -22.03 -0.97
N HIS A 2 5.73 -21.50 -2.19
CA HIS A 2 5.97 -20.07 -2.45
C HIS A 2 4.65 -19.44 -2.90
N VAL A 3 4.35 -18.26 -2.38
CA VAL A 3 3.11 -17.51 -2.69
C VAL A 3 3.50 -16.12 -3.16
N PHE A 4 2.96 -15.69 -4.28
CA PHE A 4 3.05 -14.32 -4.74
C PHE A 4 2.10 -13.45 -3.93
N LEU A 5 2.65 -12.42 -3.27
CA LEU A 5 1.88 -11.45 -2.48
C LEU A 5 1.61 -10.15 -3.22
N SER A 6 2.21 -9.98 -4.39
CA SER A 6 2.05 -8.76 -5.21
C SER A 6 1.21 -9.04 -6.43
N TYR A 7 0.41 -8.07 -6.85
CA TYR A 7 -0.19 -8.11 -8.17
C TYR A 7 0.88 -7.96 -9.25
N PRO A 8 0.78 -8.68 -10.39
CA PRO A 8 1.67 -8.45 -11.54
C PRO A 8 1.56 -7.00 -12.00
N LEU A 9 2.71 -6.37 -12.27
CA LEU A 9 2.72 -5.03 -12.86
C LEU A 9 2.28 -5.13 -14.32
N ALA A 10 1.15 -4.56 -14.65
CA ALA A 10 0.55 -4.64 -15.98
C ALA A 10 -0.09 -3.30 -16.38
N LYS A 11 -0.10 -3.02 -17.69
CA LYS A 11 -0.78 -1.85 -18.23
C LYS A 11 -2.27 -1.88 -17.90
N GLY A 12 -2.82 -0.74 -17.50
CA GLY A 12 -4.26 -0.58 -17.26
C GLY A 12 -4.71 -0.98 -15.84
N GLN A 13 -3.79 -1.24 -14.93
CA GLN A 13 -4.17 -1.40 -13.51
C GLN A 13 -4.74 -0.09 -12.95
N VAL A 14 -5.63 -0.24 -11.98
CA VAL A 14 -6.18 0.89 -11.25
C VAL A 14 -5.07 1.59 -10.47
N VAL A 15 -5.03 2.90 -10.59
CA VAL A 15 -4.10 3.77 -9.86
C VAL A 15 -4.88 4.84 -9.10
N TYR A 16 -4.24 5.42 -8.10
CA TYR A 16 -4.83 6.54 -7.36
C TYR A 16 -5.26 7.67 -8.30
N PRO A 17 -6.41 8.34 -8.07
CA PRO A 17 -6.91 9.41 -8.92
C PRO A 17 -5.83 10.46 -9.23
N ASN A 18 -5.76 10.86 -10.49
CA ASN A 18 -4.78 11.83 -11.03
C ASN A 18 -3.30 11.37 -11.00
N SER A 19 -3.01 10.12 -10.62
CA SER A 19 -1.66 9.57 -10.73
C SER A 19 -1.27 9.32 -12.18
N PRO A 20 0.03 9.42 -12.53
CA PRO A 20 0.51 9.08 -13.86
C PRO A 20 0.21 7.62 -14.22
N ALA A 21 -0.06 7.38 -15.49
CA ALA A 21 -0.28 6.02 -15.98
C ALA A 21 1.05 5.26 -16.14
N TYR A 22 1.01 3.95 -15.98
CA TYR A 22 2.07 3.07 -16.43
C TYR A 22 2.18 3.12 -17.95
N LEU A 23 3.36 3.39 -18.45
CA LEU A 23 3.66 3.42 -19.87
C LEU A 23 4.64 2.31 -20.22
N SER A 24 4.39 1.61 -21.32
CA SER A 24 5.32 0.65 -21.88
C SER A 24 5.29 0.70 -23.40
N GLY A 25 6.44 0.49 -24.02
CA GLY A 25 6.59 0.39 -25.48
C GLY A 25 7.61 -0.68 -25.83
N ARG A 26 7.34 -1.42 -26.90
CA ARG A 26 8.35 -2.30 -27.49
C ARG A 26 9.42 -1.47 -28.16
N GLN A 27 10.67 -1.80 -27.93
CA GLN A 27 11.83 -1.17 -28.55
C GLN A 27 12.36 -2.04 -29.69
N ASP A 28 12.62 -3.31 -29.40
CA ASP A 28 13.06 -4.28 -30.39
C ASP A 28 12.04 -5.44 -30.46
N ILE A 29 11.85 -5.99 -31.64
CA ILE A 29 10.96 -7.11 -31.89
C ILE A 29 11.70 -8.11 -32.77
N ILE A 30 11.76 -9.37 -32.36
CA ILE A 30 12.38 -10.44 -33.14
C ILE A 30 11.82 -10.46 -34.56
N GLY A 31 12.72 -10.48 -35.57
CA GLY A 31 12.39 -10.49 -36.99
C GLY A 31 12.04 -9.13 -37.59
N VAL A 32 12.00 -8.07 -36.80
CA VAL A 32 11.81 -6.69 -37.28
C VAL A 32 13.15 -5.98 -37.33
N ASN A 33 13.47 -5.34 -38.45
CA ASN A 33 14.72 -4.60 -38.68
C ASN A 33 15.98 -5.40 -38.32
N GLY A 34 15.98 -6.73 -38.51
CA GLY A 34 17.10 -7.61 -38.20
C GLY A 34 17.32 -7.92 -36.72
N SER A 35 16.43 -7.51 -35.85
CA SER A 35 16.53 -7.82 -34.42
C SER A 35 16.35 -9.31 -34.15
N VAL A 36 17.20 -9.86 -33.26
CA VAL A 36 17.18 -11.26 -32.81
C VAL A 36 16.67 -11.39 -31.37
N PHE A 37 16.25 -10.30 -30.74
CA PHE A 37 15.74 -10.23 -29.38
C PHE A 37 14.55 -9.29 -29.28
N ASN A 38 13.82 -9.39 -28.16
CA ASN A 38 12.76 -8.44 -27.79
C ASN A 38 13.24 -7.58 -26.64
N THR A 39 13.02 -6.26 -26.72
CA THR A 39 13.19 -5.33 -25.62
C THR A 39 11.96 -4.44 -25.46
N SER A 40 11.85 -3.85 -24.28
CA SER A 40 10.80 -2.88 -24.00
C SER A 40 11.31 -1.78 -23.06
N ILE A 41 10.74 -0.60 -23.18
CA ILE A 41 10.89 0.48 -22.20
C ILE A 41 9.65 0.50 -21.33
N MET A 42 9.85 0.65 -20.02
CA MET A 42 8.78 0.81 -19.04
C MET A 42 9.00 2.08 -18.25
N VAL A 43 7.94 2.87 -18.09
CA VAL A 43 7.87 3.99 -17.15
C VAL A 43 6.82 3.65 -16.10
N ILE A 44 7.25 3.48 -14.88
CA ILE A 44 6.40 3.04 -13.76
C ILE A 44 6.38 4.15 -12.71
N PRO A 45 5.20 4.70 -12.35
CA PRO A 45 5.06 5.57 -11.19
C PRO A 45 5.44 4.81 -9.90
N ASN A 46 6.00 5.51 -8.91
CA ASN A 46 6.42 4.88 -7.66
C ASN A 46 5.26 4.19 -6.91
N HIS A 47 4.07 4.80 -6.95
CA HIS A 47 2.86 4.27 -6.32
C HIS A 47 2.03 3.48 -7.32
N TYR A 48 2.59 2.39 -7.86
CA TYR A 48 1.92 1.55 -8.84
C TYR A 48 1.91 0.08 -8.42
N GLY A 49 0.73 -0.52 -8.39
CA GLY A 49 0.57 -1.90 -7.94
C GLY A 49 0.82 -2.06 -6.43
N THR A 50 1.22 -3.23 -6.00
CA THR A 50 1.62 -3.48 -4.61
C THR A 50 2.98 -2.83 -4.36
N HIS A 51 3.05 -1.86 -3.47
CA HIS A 51 4.24 -1.06 -3.21
C HIS A 51 4.38 -0.71 -1.72
N TYR A 52 5.46 -0.09 -1.37
CA TYR A 52 5.81 0.34 -0.03
C TYR A 52 6.09 1.85 -0.01
N ASP A 53 5.44 2.57 0.90
CA ASP A 53 5.68 4.00 1.11
C ASP A 53 6.75 4.19 2.19
N ALA A 54 7.86 4.81 1.82
CA ALA A 54 8.89 5.20 2.78
C ALA A 54 8.54 6.55 3.43
N PRO A 55 9.14 6.89 4.60
CA PRO A 55 8.93 8.17 5.28
C PRO A 55 9.08 9.39 4.37
N ARG A 56 10.00 9.36 3.40
CA ARG A 56 10.23 10.45 2.42
C ARG A 56 8.99 10.79 1.58
N HIS A 57 8.00 9.91 1.51
CA HIS A 57 6.79 10.16 0.72
C HIS A 57 6.03 11.41 1.21
N PHE A 58 5.92 11.60 2.52
CA PHE A 58 5.27 12.78 3.12
C PHE A 58 6.20 13.64 3.97
N ASN A 59 7.34 13.08 4.43
CA ASN A 59 8.30 13.79 5.25
C ASN A 59 9.54 14.16 4.43
N PRO A 60 9.80 15.45 4.12
CA PRO A 60 10.95 15.88 3.32
C PRO A 60 12.30 15.53 3.98
N GLU A 61 12.36 15.32 5.27
CA GLU A 61 13.55 14.88 6.01
C GLU A 61 13.53 13.37 6.33
N GLY A 62 12.46 12.67 5.95
CA GLY A 62 12.30 11.24 6.18
C GLY A 62 13.26 10.39 5.34
N LEU A 63 13.49 9.14 5.77
CA LEU A 63 14.32 8.18 5.06
C LEU A 63 13.67 7.78 3.72
N LYS A 64 14.51 7.62 2.70
CA LYS A 64 14.12 7.00 1.43
C LYS A 64 14.02 5.48 1.60
N ILE A 65 13.34 4.83 0.66
CA ILE A 65 13.22 3.37 0.64
C ILE A 65 14.57 2.65 0.68
N THR A 66 15.58 3.21 0.04
CA THR A 66 16.95 2.66 -0.02
C THR A 66 17.78 2.90 1.24
N GLU A 67 17.29 3.74 2.14
CA GLU A 67 17.94 4.09 3.40
C GLU A 67 17.32 3.34 4.60
N LEU A 68 16.15 2.70 4.38
CA LEU A 68 15.51 1.88 5.42
C LEU A 68 16.29 0.59 5.66
N PRO A 69 16.49 0.19 6.93
CA PRO A 69 17.07 -1.10 7.27
C PRO A 69 16.25 -2.27 6.72
N MET A 70 16.92 -3.40 6.44
CA MET A 70 16.26 -4.59 5.87
C MET A 70 15.17 -5.19 6.75
N ASP A 71 15.19 -4.94 8.04
CA ASP A 71 14.16 -5.40 8.98
C ASP A 71 12.80 -4.69 8.84
N TYR A 72 12.73 -3.63 8.02
CA TYR A 72 11.47 -3.04 7.56
C TYR A 72 10.81 -3.81 6.42
N PHE A 73 11.52 -4.75 5.81
CA PHE A 73 11.04 -5.51 4.63
C PHE A 73 11.00 -7.02 4.86
N CYS A 74 11.58 -7.50 5.95
CA CYS A 74 11.73 -8.93 6.22
C CYS A 74 11.03 -9.29 7.54
N PHE A 75 9.87 -9.92 7.42
CA PHE A 75 9.06 -10.34 8.56
C PHE A 75 8.84 -11.87 8.51
N LYS A 76 8.74 -12.51 9.65
CA LYS A 76 8.52 -13.97 9.75
C LYS A 76 7.76 -14.35 11.02
N GLY A 77 6.97 -15.44 10.93
CA GLY A 77 6.29 -16.02 12.08
C GLY A 77 5.45 -14.98 12.83
N ASP A 78 5.72 -14.86 14.12
CA ASP A 78 4.97 -14.01 15.04
C ASP A 78 5.20 -12.48 14.83
N ASP A 79 6.16 -12.10 13.99
CA ASP A 79 6.32 -10.69 13.59
C ASP A 79 5.12 -10.18 12.78
N ILE A 80 4.31 -11.08 12.19
CA ILE A 80 3.23 -10.73 11.27
C ILE A 80 1.88 -10.95 11.94
N LEU A 81 1.08 -9.90 12.01
CA LEU A 81 -0.32 -9.98 12.42
C LEU A 81 -1.22 -9.59 11.25
N ILE A 82 -2.18 -10.45 10.93
CA ILE A 82 -3.23 -10.18 9.94
C ILE A 82 -4.54 -10.05 10.69
N LEU A 83 -5.21 -8.91 10.54
CA LEU A 83 -6.52 -8.67 11.12
C LEU A 83 -7.57 -8.50 10.02
N ASP A 84 -8.71 -9.16 10.21
CA ASP A 84 -9.89 -8.91 9.40
C ASP A 84 -10.61 -7.68 9.97
N VAL A 85 -10.65 -6.62 9.16
CA VAL A 85 -11.32 -5.36 9.44
C VAL A 85 -12.21 -5.02 8.25
N PRO A 86 -13.33 -5.74 8.06
CA PRO A 86 -14.18 -5.56 6.89
C PRO A 86 -14.65 -4.13 6.75
N LYS A 87 -14.44 -3.56 5.55
CA LYS A 87 -14.85 -2.19 5.18
C LYS A 87 -15.42 -2.17 3.78
N GLY A 88 -16.51 -1.44 3.62
CA GLY A 88 -17.13 -1.15 2.34
C GLY A 88 -16.72 0.20 1.77
N ASN A 89 -17.45 0.63 0.74
CA ASN A 89 -17.26 1.90 0.06
C ASN A 89 -17.30 3.08 1.06
N LYS A 90 -16.27 3.94 0.99
CA LYS A 90 -16.16 5.18 1.80
C LYS A 90 -16.07 4.97 3.30
N GLU A 91 -16.06 3.74 3.77
CA GLU A 91 -15.93 3.46 5.19
C GLU A 91 -14.53 3.83 5.71
N VAL A 92 -14.44 4.03 7.02
CA VAL A 92 -13.23 4.51 7.66
C VAL A 92 -12.74 3.49 8.67
N ILE A 93 -11.44 3.21 8.63
CA ILE A 93 -10.74 2.39 9.62
C ILE A 93 -10.41 3.30 10.80
N THR A 94 -10.86 2.91 11.99
CA THR A 94 -10.67 3.67 13.23
C THR A 94 -9.88 2.88 14.27
N ALA A 95 -9.51 3.51 15.38
CA ALA A 95 -8.81 2.84 16.46
C ALA A 95 -9.67 1.71 17.09
N GLU A 96 -10.98 1.90 17.14
CA GLU A 96 -11.93 0.94 17.70
C GLU A 96 -11.92 -0.40 16.95
N ASP A 97 -11.62 -0.40 15.65
CA ASP A 97 -11.50 -1.61 14.83
C ASP A 97 -10.36 -2.53 15.28
N VAL A 98 -9.33 -1.97 15.90
CA VAL A 98 -8.11 -2.70 16.28
C VAL A 98 -7.86 -2.78 17.78
N MET A 99 -8.48 -1.95 18.60
CA MET A 99 -8.38 -1.98 20.06
C MET A 99 -8.57 -3.35 20.70
N PRO A 100 -9.50 -4.20 20.24
CA PRO A 100 -9.65 -5.55 20.80
C PRO A 100 -8.41 -6.43 20.64
N TYR A 101 -7.52 -6.09 19.71
CA TYR A 101 -6.32 -6.85 19.35
C TYR A 101 -5.02 -6.22 19.86
N LYS A 102 -5.09 -5.24 20.77
CA LYS A 102 -3.94 -4.47 21.26
C LYS A 102 -2.76 -5.34 21.73
N ASP A 103 -3.05 -6.43 22.46
CA ASP A 103 -2.01 -7.31 23.00
C ASP A 103 -1.32 -8.15 21.91
N GLN A 104 -1.98 -8.35 20.78
CA GLN A 104 -1.42 -9.01 19.60
C GLN A 104 -0.61 -8.00 18.77
N ILE A 105 -1.14 -6.78 18.57
CA ILE A 105 -0.45 -5.70 17.85
C ILE A 105 0.85 -5.34 18.55
N ALA A 106 0.87 -5.31 19.89
CA ALA A 106 2.06 -4.99 20.68
C ALA A 106 3.24 -5.97 20.48
N LYS A 107 2.99 -7.15 19.90
CA LYS A 107 4.01 -8.16 19.60
C LYS A 107 4.41 -8.17 18.13
N ALA A 108 3.62 -7.54 17.28
CA ALA A 108 3.83 -7.55 15.83
C ALA A 108 4.78 -6.44 15.39
N LYS A 109 5.51 -6.68 14.32
CA LYS A 109 6.29 -5.68 13.59
C LYS A 109 5.64 -5.30 12.26
N LEU A 110 4.79 -6.18 11.73
CA LEU A 110 3.97 -5.96 10.53
C LEU A 110 2.50 -6.21 10.87
N LEU A 111 1.67 -5.21 10.70
CA LEU A 111 0.22 -5.31 10.79
C LEU A 111 -0.39 -5.24 9.39
N LEU A 112 -1.08 -6.29 8.97
CA LEU A 112 -1.84 -6.31 7.73
C LEU A 112 -3.34 -6.24 8.04
N LEU A 113 -4.01 -5.23 7.52
CA LEU A 113 -5.46 -5.05 7.64
C LEU A 113 -6.12 -5.56 6.37
N ARG A 114 -6.92 -6.61 6.52
CA ARG A 114 -7.69 -7.19 5.43
C ARG A 114 -9.11 -6.64 5.48
N THR A 115 -9.40 -5.69 4.61
CA THR A 115 -10.72 -5.06 4.53
C THR A 115 -11.68 -5.86 3.66
N GLY A 116 -11.14 -6.70 2.76
CA GLY A 116 -11.88 -7.41 1.72
C GLY A 116 -12.25 -6.50 0.55
N PHE A 117 -11.76 -5.26 0.53
CA PHE A 117 -12.05 -4.30 -0.53
C PHE A 117 -11.27 -4.56 -1.82
N GLU A 118 -10.19 -5.34 -1.76
CA GLU A 118 -9.39 -5.74 -2.93
C GLU A 118 -10.24 -6.37 -4.04
N LYS A 119 -11.36 -6.99 -3.68
CA LYS A 119 -12.29 -7.60 -4.65
C LYS A 119 -12.90 -6.58 -5.61
N GLN A 120 -13.06 -5.34 -5.15
CA GLN A 120 -13.60 -4.26 -5.99
C GLN A 120 -12.65 -3.89 -7.13
N LYS A 121 -11.37 -4.20 -7.01
CA LYS A 121 -10.41 -4.00 -8.11
C LYS A 121 -10.85 -4.67 -9.42
N GLU A 122 -11.49 -5.83 -9.31
CA GLU A 122 -11.99 -6.60 -10.47
C GLU A 122 -13.50 -6.42 -10.68
N LEU A 123 -14.28 -6.33 -9.60
CA LEU A 123 -15.73 -6.27 -9.67
C LEU A 123 -16.25 -4.88 -10.04
N ASP A 124 -15.65 -3.84 -9.45
CA ASP A 124 -16.01 -2.44 -9.68
C ASP A 124 -14.76 -1.55 -9.54
N PRO A 125 -13.92 -1.46 -10.60
CA PRO A 125 -12.69 -0.67 -10.58
C PRO A 125 -12.89 0.82 -10.27
N GLU A 126 -14.04 1.40 -10.62
CA GLU A 126 -14.37 2.80 -10.33
C GLU A 126 -14.61 2.98 -8.82
N SER A 127 -15.37 2.08 -8.20
CA SER A 127 -15.54 2.06 -6.75
C SER A 127 -14.20 1.82 -6.05
N TYR A 128 -13.39 0.86 -6.52
CA TYR A 128 -12.06 0.62 -5.98
C TYR A 128 -11.18 1.87 -6.02
N LYS A 129 -11.31 2.69 -7.07
CA LYS A 129 -10.52 3.89 -7.29
C LYS A 129 -11.00 5.10 -6.50
N TYR A 130 -12.31 5.32 -6.46
CA TYR A 130 -12.87 6.57 -5.95
C TYR A 130 -13.60 6.44 -4.61
N GLU A 131 -13.86 5.21 -4.17
CA GLU A 131 -14.65 4.95 -2.96
C GLU A 131 -13.93 4.01 -1.99
N ASN A 132 -12.61 3.84 -2.14
CA ASN A 132 -11.84 2.96 -1.25
C ASN A 132 -11.96 3.39 0.21
N PRO A 133 -11.98 2.43 1.14
CA PRO A 133 -11.92 2.72 2.57
C PRO A 133 -10.61 3.46 2.88
N SER A 134 -10.64 4.31 3.92
CA SER A 134 -9.50 5.11 4.35
C SER A 134 -9.22 4.94 5.83
N ALA A 135 -8.00 5.23 6.25
CA ALA A 135 -7.64 5.28 7.65
C ALA A 135 -7.95 6.66 8.25
N HIS A 136 -8.62 6.69 9.41
CA HIS A 136 -8.78 7.92 10.19
C HIS A 136 -7.43 8.32 10.81
N PRO A 137 -7.07 9.61 10.86
CA PRO A 137 -5.82 10.05 11.48
C PRO A 137 -5.63 9.57 12.93
N SER A 138 -6.71 9.51 13.72
CA SER A 138 -6.65 9.01 15.10
C SER A 138 -6.29 7.52 15.19
N PHE A 139 -6.62 6.71 14.18
CA PHE A 139 -6.16 5.33 14.09
C PHE A 139 -4.64 5.27 13.90
N CYS A 140 -4.11 6.05 12.96
CA CYS A 140 -2.68 6.12 12.70
C CYS A 140 -1.91 6.63 13.93
N LYS A 141 -2.44 7.69 14.57
CA LYS A 141 -1.93 8.20 15.85
C LYS A 141 -1.91 7.12 16.92
N TYR A 142 -3.02 6.40 17.09
CA TYR A 142 -3.13 5.32 18.08
C TYR A 142 -2.06 4.25 17.87
N LEU A 143 -1.80 3.85 16.63
CA LEU A 143 -0.75 2.87 16.34
C LEU A 143 0.64 3.39 16.72
N VAL A 144 0.98 4.59 16.30
CA VAL A 144 2.31 5.18 16.55
C VAL A 144 2.57 5.41 18.03
N GLU A 145 1.59 5.90 18.77
CA GLU A 145 1.75 6.22 20.20
C GLU A 145 1.78 4.99 21.10
N ASN A 146 1.13 3.89 20.70
CA ASN A 146 0.96 2.73 21.58
C ASN A 146 1.80 1.51 21.19
N PHE A 147 2.33 1.43 19.95
CA PHE A 147 3.02 0.25 19.46
C PHE A 147 4.38 0.59 18.82
N PRO A 148 5.41 0.95 19.61
CA PRO A 148 6.71 1.41 19.10
C PRO A 148 7.48 0.32 18.34
N GLU A 149 7.16 -0.96 18.55
CA GLU A 149 7.79 -2.08 17.83
C GLU A 149 7.15 -2.33 16.44
N LEU A 150 5.97 -1.75 16.19
CA LEU A 150 5.30 -1.87 14.90
C LEU A 150 6.03 -1.02 13.85
N LYS A 151 6.59 -1.67 12.83
CA LYS A 151 7.42 -1.02 11.79
C LYS A 151 6.65 -0.72 10.52
N THR A 152 5.66 -1.55 10.21
CA THR A 152 4.96 -1.51 8.93
C THR A 152 3.50 -1.84 9.10
N ILE A 153 2.65 -1.13 8.41
CA ILE A 153 1.25 -1.49 8.20
C ILE A 153 0.99 -1.75 6.71
N GLY A 154 0.07 -2.64 6.41
CA GLY A 154 -0.36 -2.92 5.05
C GLY A 154 -1.88 -3.01 4.95
N LEU A 155 -2.39 -2.67 3.78
CA LEU A 155 -3.81 -2.65 3.44
C LEU A 155 -4.03 -3.36 2.10
N ASP A 156 -5.22 -3.92 1.93
CA ASP A 156 -5.70 -4.52 0.68
C ASP A 156 -6.57 -3.54 -0.14
N SER A 157 -6.51 -2.26 0.17
CA SER A 157 -7.15 -1.18 -0.57
C SER A 157 -6.16 -0.40 -1.44
N LEU A 158 -6.67 0.53 -2.25
CA LEU A 158 -5.86 1.31 -3.17
C LEU A 158 -4.81 2.19 -2.47
N SER A 159 -5.15 2.74 -1.31
CA SER A 159 -4.31 3.66 -0.52
C SER A 159 -4.77 3.68 0.93
N LEU A 160 -3.91 4.19 1.82
CA LEU A 160 -4.26 4.57 3.19
C LEU A 160 -5.31 5.69 3.21
N GLY A 161 -5.27 6.60 2.24
CA GLY A 161 -6.22 7.68 2.07
C GLY A 161 -7.27 7.39 1.01
N SER A 162 -8.32 8.20 0.98
CA SER A 162 -9.37 8.18 -0.03
C SER A 162 -9.66 9.61 -0.50
N VAL A 163 -10.12 9.73 -1.75
CA VAL A 163 -10.63 11.03 -2.25
C VAL A 163 -12.01 11.39 -1.71
N CYS A 164 -12.61 10.51 -0.92
CA CYS A 164 -13.93 10.74 -0.32
C CYS A 164 -13.90 11.59 0.95
N ASN A 165 -12.70 11.84 1.49
CA ASN A 165 -12.49 12.64 2.69
C ASN A 165 -11.10 13.30 2.67
N ASP A 166 -10.79 14.09 3.68
CA ASP A 166 -9.54 14.85 3.82
C ASP A 166 -8.52 14.21 4.78
N TYR A 167 -8.71 12.94 5.16
CA TYR A 167 -7.88 12.26 6.14
C TYR A 167 -6.49 11.87 5.62
N ALA A 168 -6.33 11.74 4.31
CA ALA A 168 -5.14 11.16 3.69
C ALA A 168 -3.82 11.80 4.17
N ILE A 169 -3.74 13.12 4.17
CA ILE A 169 -2.51 13.84 4.51
C ILE A 169 -2.13 13.61 5.96
N GLU A 170 -3.06 13.84 6.89
CA GLU A 170 -2.79 13.69 8.32
C GLU A 170 -2.50 12.24 8.71
N ALA A 171 -3.22 11.28 8.13
CA ALA A 171 -2.96 9.86 8.36
C ALA A 171 -1.53 9.45 7.93
N HIS A 172 -1.07 9.92 6.77
CA HIS A 172 0.31 9.68 6.33
C HIS A 172 1.33 10.39 7.21
N HIS A 173 1.07 11.63 7.65
CA HIS A 173 1.97 12.35 8.56
C HIS A 173 2.20 11.57 9.85
N TRP A 174 1.16 11.01 10.45
CA TRP A 174 1.32 10.16 11.64
C TRP A 174 2.21 8.94 11.39
N LEU A 175 1.99 8.21 10.30
CA LEU A 175 2.71 6.97 10.03
C LEU A 175 4.14 7.20 9.52
N LEU A 176 4.37 8.29 8.82
CA LEU A 176 5.66 8.57 8.17
C LEU A 176 6.53 9.59 8.92
N GLY A 177 6.11 9.99 10.13
CA GLY A 177 6.94 10.76 11.05
C GLY A 177 7.10 12.23 10.66
N CYS A 178 6.02 12.90 10.26
CA CYS A 178 6.04 14.34 9.95
C CYS A 178 5.58 15.19 11.14
#